data_572a566a7832f9db34a68505b7c92afe
#
_entry.id   572a566a7832f9db34a68505b7c92afe
#
_cell.length_a   1.000
_cell.length_b   1.000
_cell.length_c   1.000
_cell.angle_alpha   90.00
_cell.angle_beta   90.00
_cell.angle_gamma   90.00
#
_symmetry.space_group_name_H-M   'P 1'
#
loop_
_entity.id
_entity.type
_entity.pdbx_description
1 polymer ?
#
loop_
_entity_poly.entity_id
_entity_poly.type
_entity_poly.pdbx_seq_one_letter_code
_entity_poly.pdbx_strand_id
1 'polypeptide(L)'
;MTATAEDVVTAGLLDVIRMIRNGKARLPLEFSKWAAGDVSVDPYQLTFEHNVLFVSDWTRLGFFEVDYGWGAPNHIVPFTYADYMAVAVLGAPPSPKKGTRIMTQCVEEKHLMDFKDEMKAFF
;
A
#
# COMPACT_ATOMS: atom_id res chain seq x y z
N MET A 1 0.29 -1.65 -10.95
CA MET A 1 -0.74 -2.70 -11.16
C MET A 1 -2.06 -2.15 -10.69
N THR A 2 -3.10 -2.26 -11.47
CA THR A 2 -4.45 -1.82 -11.15
C THR A 2 -5.39 -3.03 -11.21
N ALA A 3 -6.32 -3.13 -10.29
CA ALA A 3 -7.41 -4.11 -10.26
C ALA A 3 -8.68 -3.40 -9.81
N THR A 4 -9.85 -3.88 -10.21
CA THR A 4 -11.13 -3.34 -9.73
C THR A 4 -11.42 -3.84 -8.31
N ALA A 5 -12.26 -3.10 -7.58
CA ALA A 5 -12.72 -3.57 -6.27
C ALA A 5 -13.46 -4.92 -6.40
N GLU A 6 -14.24 -5.09 -7.45
CA GLU A 6 -14.95 -6.34 -7.76
C GLU A 6 -13.99 -7.51 -7.97
N ASP A 7 -12.91 -7.31 -8.74
CA ASP A 7 -11.88 -8.34 -8.95
C ASP A 7 -11.25 -8.79 -7.61
N VAL A 8 -11.02 -7.84 -6.69
CA VAL A 8 -10.40 -8.14 -5.39
C VAL A 8 -11.37 -8.82 -4.44
N VAL A 9 -12.63 -8.37 -4.39
CA VAL A 9 -13.64 -8.90 -3.45
C VAL A 9 -14.10 -10.30 -3.86
N THR A 10 -14.18 -10.57 -5.16
CA THR A 10 -14.61 -11.89 -5.68
C THR A 10 -13.47 -12.91 -5.72
N ALA A 11 -12.22 -12.46 -5.70
CA ALA A 11 -11.05 -13.33 -5.72
C ALA A 11 -10.79 -13.97 -4.35
N GLY A 12 -10.33 -15.20 -4.34
CA GLY A 12 -9.76 -15.82 -3.13
C GLY A 12 -8.42 -15.17 -2.76
N LEU A 13 -8.03 -15.25 -1.48
CA LEU A 13 -6.78 -14.67 -0.96
C LEU A 13 -5.55 -15.06 -1.81
N LEU A 14 -5.46 -16.31 -2.22
CA LEU A 14 -4.34 -16.79 -3.04
C LEU A 14 -4.31 -16.13 -4.43
N ASP A 15 -5.46 -15.81 -4.98
CA ASP A 15 -5.55 -15.17 -6.29
C ASP A 15 -5.16 -13.69 -6.19
N VAL A 16 -5.55 -13.01 -5.12
CA VAL A 16 -5.08 -11.64 -4.84
C VAL A 16 -3.55 -11.62 -4.68
N ILE A 17 -2.97 -12.58 -3.96
CA ILE A 17 -1.51 -12.70 -3.83
C ILE A 17 -0.85 -12.91 -5.20
N ARG A 18 -1.42 -13.77 -6.06
CA ARG A 18 -0.93 -13.99 -7.42
C ARG A 18 -1.02 -12.72 -8.27
N MET A 19 -2.11 -11.98 -8.19
CA MET A 19 -2.28 -10.70 -8.89
C MET A 19 -1.17 -9.71 -8.51
N ILE A 20 -0.87 -9.55 -7.23
CA ILE A 20 0.20 -8.67 -6.74
C ILE A 20 1.58 -9.15 -7.24
N ARG A 21 1.86 -10.45 -7.13
CA ARG A 21 3.14 -11.03 -7.59
C ARG A 21 3.35 -10.85 -9.08
N ASN A 22 2.32 -11.11 -9.88
CA ASN A 22 2.36 -10.94 -11.33
C ASN A 22 2.57 -9.47 -11.72
N GLY A 23 1.91 -8.54 -11.02
CA GLY A 23 2.16 -7.10 -11.20
C GLY A 23 3.62 -6.73 -10.93
N LYS A 24 4.17 -7.18 -9.80
CA LYS A 24 5.57 -6.93 -9.45
C LYS A 24 6.56 -7.55 -10.44
N ALA A 25 6.28 -8.74 -10.96
CA ALA A 25 7.16 -9.42 -11.91
C ALA A 25 7.28 -8.70 -13.26
N ARG A 26 6.28 -7.91 -13.65
CA ARG A 26 6.29 -7.13 -14.90
C ARG A 26 7.08 -5.82 -14.80
N LEU A 27 7.25 -5.29 -13.59
CA LEU A 27 7.85 -3.97 -13.36
C LEU A 27 9.20 -3.77 -14.05
N PRO A 28 10.19 -4.70 -14.00
CA PRO A 28 11.48 -4.49 -14.63
C PRO A 28 11.37 -4.28 -16.14
N LEU A 29 10.50 -5.05 -16.80
CA LEU A 29 10.29 -4.94 -18.24
C LEU A 29 9.55 -3.65 -18.61
N GLU A 30 8.49 -3.32 -17.87
CA GLU A 30 7.71 -2.11 -18.09
C GLU A 30 8.56 -0.85 -17.85
N PHE A 31 9.39 -0.87 -16.81
CA PHE A 31 10.34 0.21 -16.53
C PHE A 31 11.38 0.36 -17.66
N SER A 32 11.94 -0.75 -18.15
CA SER A 32 12.93 -0.70 -19.24
C SER A 32 12.33 -0.12 -20.52
N LYS A 33 11.10 -0.47 -20.85
CA LYS A 33 10.38 0.07 -22.01
C LYS A 33 10.14 1.57 -21.85
N TRP A 34 9.65 1.99 -20.70
CA TRP A 34 9.42 3.40 -20.40
C TRP A 34 10.72 4.21 -20.47
N ALA A 35 11.81 3.72 -19.87
CA ALA A 35 13.12 4.37 -19.89
C ALA A 35 13.70 4.47 -21.31
N ALA A 36 13.34 3.56 -22.21
CA ALA A 36 13.69 3.60 -23.64
C ALA A 36 12.77 4.54 -24.46
N GLY A 37 11.76 5.14 -23.85
CA GLY A 37 10.78 5.99 -24.54
C GLY A 37 9.75 5.22 -25.39
N ASP A 38 9.61 3.93 -25.17
CA ASP A 38 8.77 3.00 -25.94
C ASP A 38 7.37 2.83 -25.31
N VAL A 39 6.93 3.73 -24.46
CA VAL A 39 5.61 3.66 -23.84
C VAL A 39 4.75 4.87 -24.17
N SER A 40 3.55 4.60 -24.63
CA SER A 40 2.54 5.62 -24.89
C SER A 40 1.88 6.19 -23.62
N VAL A 41 2.07 5.53 -22.48
CA VAL A 41 1.49 5.94 -21.19
C VAL A 41 2.60 5.97 -20.14
N ASP A 42 2.72 7.10 -19.44
CA ASP A 42 3.64 7.24 -18.32
C ASP A 42 3.19 6.36 -17.14
N PRO A 43 3.97 5.35 -16.72
CA PRO A 43 3.61 4.50 -15.59
C PRO A 43 3.62 5.23 -14.25
N TYR A 44 4.17 6.45 -14.19
CA TYR A 44 4.15 7.33 -13.02
C TYR A 44 2.99 8.33 -13.05
N GLN A 45 2.21 8.36 -14.13
CA GLN A 45 0.99 9.16 -14.16
C GLN A 45 -0.09 8.46 -13.33
N LEU A 46 -0.13 8.79 -12.05
CA LEU A 46 -1.12 8.27 -11.11
C LEU A 46 -2.43 9.05 -11.28
N THR A 47 -3.54 8.32 -11.30
CA THR A 47 -4.86 8.92 -11.22
C THR A 47 -5.18 9.17 -9.75
N PHE A 48 -5.21 10.44 -9.36
CA PHE A 48 -5.57 10.86 -8.00
C PHE A 48 -7.09 11.11 -7.94
N GLU A 49 -7.84 10.03 -7.79
CA GLU A 49 -9.29 10.09 -7.66
C GLU A 49 -9.73 9.35 -6.38
N HIS A 50 -10.80 9.82 -5.73
CA HIS A 50 -11.30 9.22 -4.50
C HIS A 50 -11.87 7.80 -4.67
N ASN A 51 -12.18 7.41 -5.90
CA ASN A 51 -12.63 6.05 -6.25
C ASN A 51 -11.46 5.06 -6.51
N VAL A 52 -10.22 5.53 -6.37
CA VAL A 52 -9.00 4.71 -6.53
C VAL A 52 -8.28 4.62 -5.21
N LEU A 53 -8.17 3.43 -4.63
CA LEU A 53 -7.35 3.20 -3.44
C LEU A 53 -5.91 2.95 -3.86
N PHE A 54 -5.01 3.83 -3.43
CA PHE A 54 -3.58 3.65 -3.57
C PHE A 54 -3.01 2.91 -2.36
N VAL A 55 -2.36 1.76 -2.59
CA VAL A 55 -1.71 0.98 -1.52
C VAL A 55 -0.20 1.10 -1.64
N SER A 56 0.44 1.60 -0.59
CA SER A 56 1.90 1.76 -0.52
C SER A 56 2.49 0.87 0.57
N ASP A 57 3.42 0.00 0.21
CA ASP A 57 4.07 -0.93 1.15
C ASP A 57 5.42 -0.36 1.63
N TRP A 58 5.46 0.00 2.91
CA TRP A 58 6.64 0.54 3.61
C TRP A 58 7.26 -0.46 4.58
N THR A 59 6.80 -1.71 4.59
CA THR A 59 7.24 -2.72 5.56
C THR A 59 8.73 -3.04 5.49
N ARG A 60 9.38 -2.76 4.34
CA ARG A 60 10.79 -3.10 4.07
C ARG A 60 11.66 -1.88 3.73
N LEU A 61 11.23 -0.69 4.07
CA LEU A 61 11.99 0.53 3.78
C LEU A 61 13.06 0.86 4.83
N GLY A 62 13.26 -0.01 5.83
CA GLY A 62 14.32 0.17 6.82
C GLY A 62 14.13 1.33 7.80
N PHE A 63 12.95 1.92 7.87
CA PHE A 63 12.70 3.08 8.72
C PHE A 63 12.96 2.83 10.22
N PHE A 64 12.78 1.60 10.70
CA PHE A 64 13.06 1.22 12.08
C PHE A 64 14.52 0.82 12.33
N GLU A 65 15.36 0.83 11.29
CA GLU A 65 16.80 0.56 11.37
C GLU A 65 17.61 1.84 11.62
N VAL A 66 16.96 2.99 11.53
CA VAL A 66 17.60 4.30 11.72
C VAL A 66 17.69 4.62 13.20
N ASP A 67 18.88 5.02 13.67
CA ASP A 67 19.13 5.52 15.00
C ASP A 67 19.90 6.85 14.93
N TYR A 68 19.30 7.90 15.47
CA TYR A 68 19.90 9.24 15.56
C TYR A 68 20.59 9.49 16.92
N GLY A 69 20.90 8.44 17.68
CA GLY A 69 21.52 8.52 19.01
C GLY A 69 20.54 8.41 20.17
N TRP A 70 19.25 8.19 19.90
CA TRP A 70 18.19 8.02 20.91
C TRP A 70 17.50 6.65 20.84
N GLY A 71 18.04 5.73 20.06
CA GLY A 71 17.44 4.43 19.76
C GLY A 71 16.57 4.45 18.50
N ALA A 72 16.07 3.27 18.13
CA ALA A 72 15.20 3.12 16.98
C ALA A 72 13.84 3.84 17.17
N PRO A 73 13.21 4.34 16.09
CA PRO A 73 11.91 4.98 16.17
C PRO A 73 10.84 4.07 16.78
N ASN A 74 10.03 4.60 17.69
CA ASN A 74 8.88 3.88 18.23
C ASN A 74 7.68 3.88 17.30
N HIS A 75 7.62 4.84 16.40
CA HIS A 75 6.50 5.03 15.48
C HIS A 75 6.95 5.76 14.23
N ILE A 76 6.40 5.35 13.08
CA ILE A 76 6.63 6.00 11.80
C ILE A 76 5.26 6.30 11.22
N VAL A 77 5.03 7.56 10.91
CA VAL A 77 3.78 8.05 10.34
C VAL A 77 4.10 8.72 9.02
N PRO A 78 3.41 8.38 7.93
CA PRO A 78 3.54 9.12 6.69
C PRO A 78 3.17 10.58 6.95
N PHE A 79 4.04 11.49 6.52
CA PHE A 79 3.71 12.91 6.50
C PHE A 79 2.96 13.20 5.20
N THR A 80 1.64 13.03 5.24
CA THR A 80 0.81 13.24 4.06
C THR A 80 -0.38 14.12 4.40
N TYR A 81 -0.53 15.17 3.60
CA TYR A 81 -1.82 15.82 3.39
C TYR A 81 -2.41 15.26 2.09
N ALA A 82 -2.88 14.00 2.15
CA ALA A 82 -3.40 13.31 0.97
C ALA A 82 -4.93 13.42 0.88
N ASP A 83 -5.46 14.60 1.13
CA ASP A 83 -6.91 14.87 1.07
C ASP A 83 -7.49 14.67 -0.35
N TYR A 84 -6.61 14.55 -1.34
CA TYR A 84 -6.96 14.42 -2.75
C TYR A 84 -6.97 12.97 -3.24
N MET A 85 -6.59 11.99 -2.43
CA MET A 85 -6.61 10.57 -2.82
C MET A 85 -6.85 9.63 -1.63
N ALA A 86 -7.49 8.50 -1.92
CA ALA A 86 -7.60 7.42 -0.96
C ALA A 86 -6.27 6.64 -0.91
N VAL A 87 -5.62 6.61 0.26
CA VAL A 87 -4.35 5.92 0.45
C VAL A 87 -4.38 5.00 1.66
N ALA A 88 -3.79 3.82 1.51
CA ALA A 88 -3.47 2.91 2.60
C ALA A 88 -1.97 2.62 2.60
N VAL A 89 -1.29 2.92 3.69
CA VAL A 89 0.13 2.64 3.88
C VAL A 89 0.30 1.44 4.79
N LEU A 90 1.01 0.44 4.31
CA LEU A 90 1.40 -0.73 5.08
C LEU A 90 2.77 -0.46 5.71
N GLY A 91 2.86 -0.49 7.04
CA GLY A 91 4.09 -0.26 7.77
C GLY A 91 4.47 -1.43 8.67
N ALA A 92 5.75 -1.61 8.95
CA ALA A 92 6.21 -2.54 9.97
C ALA A 92 5.98 -1.95 11.37
N PRO A 93 5.64 -2.75 12.39
CA PRO A 93 5.66 -2.30 13.77
C PRO A 93 7.11 -2.24 14.30
N PRO A 94 7.38 -1.43 15.34
CA PRO A 94 8.69 -1.43 15.99
C PRO A 94 8.98 -2.77 16.67
N SER A 95 10.27 -3.16 16.68
CA SER A 95 10.73 -4.36 17.41
C SER A 95 10.37 -4.26 18.91
N PRO A 96 10.00 -5.35 19.58
CA PRO A 96 9.95 -6.74 19.10
C PRO A 96 8.61 -7.17 18.46
N LYS A 97 7.71 -6.24 18.22
CA LYS A 97 6.40 -6.54 17.62
C LYS A 97 6.57 -7.04 16.19
N LYS A 98 5.72 -7.99 15.80
CA LYS A 98 5.68 -8.56 14.46
C LYS A 98 4.36 -8.20 13.78
N GLY A 99 4.30 -8.43 12.46
CA GLY A 99 3.11 -8.19 11.67
C GLY A 99 3.19 -6.91 10.83
N THR A 100 2.04 -6.42 10.43
CA THR A 100 1.91 -5.22 9.60
C THR A 100 0.90 -4.28 10.23
N ARG A 101 1.15 -2.99 10.13
CA ARG A 101 0.20 -1.94 10.48
C ARG A 101 -0.36 -1.32 9.22
N ILE A 102 -1.66 -1.05 9.23
CA ILE A 102 -2.31 -0.29 8.16
C ILE A 102 -2.59 1.11 8.69
N MET A 103 -2.14 2.10 7.94
CA MET A 103 -2.45 3.51 8.17
C MET A 103 -3.26 3.99 6.99
N THR A 104 -4.49 4.42 7.24
CA THR A 104 -5.40 4.90 6.20
C THR A 104 -6.31 5.99 6.73
N GLN A 105 -6.70 6.92 5.85
CA GLN A 105 -7.67 7.98 6.12
C GLN A 105 -8.88 7.89 5.18
N CYS A 106 -8.97 6.82 4.38
CA CYS A 106 -10.00 6.67 3.35
C CYS A 106 -11.26 5.92 3.81
N VAL A 107 -11.37 5.59 5.11
CA VAL A 107 -12.57 4.95 5.66
C VAL A 107 -13.50 6.01 6.22
N GLU A 108 -14.67 6.18 5.62
CA GLU A 108 -15.69 7.09 6.13
C GLU A 108 -16.19 6.64 7.50
N GLU A 109 -16.54 7.60 8.37
CA GLU A 109 -16.95 7.33 9.75
C GLU A 109 -18.10 6.30 9.84
N LYS A 110 -19.06 6.37 8.93
CA LYS A 110 -20.20 5.43 8.88
C LYS A 110 -19.79 3.97 8.65
N HIS A 111 -18.61 3.71 8.04
CA HIS A 111 -18.08 2.38 7.76
C HIS A 111 -16.93 1.97 8.69
N LEU A 112 -16.55 2.83 9.65
CA LEU A 112 -15.37 2.59 10.48
C LEU A 112 -15.53 1.37 11.40
N MET A 113 -16.73 1.11 11.89
CA MET A 113 -16.98 -0.05 12.76
C MET A 113 -16.90 -1.35 11.97
N ASP A 114 -17.56 -1.41 10.82
CA ASP A 114 -17.53 -2.58 9.93
C ASP A 114 -16.10 -2.87 9.47
N PHE A 115 -15.36 -1.83 9.07
CA PHE A 115 -13.95 -1.96 8.70
C PHE A 115 -13.10 -2.55 9.84
N LYS A 116 -13.29 -2.08 11.09
CA LYS A 116 -12.57 -2.60 12.24
C LYS A 116 -12.92 -4.05 12.55
N ASP A 117 -14.18 -4.42 12.36
CA ASP A 117 -14.64 -5.78 12.62
C ASP A 117 -14.10 -6.76 11.57
N GLU A 118 -14.13 -6.41 10.30
CA GLU A 118 -13.50 -7.19 9.23
C GLU A 118 -11.98 -7.33 9.43
N MET A 119 -11.32 -6.27 9.88
CA MET A 119 -9.89 -6.32 10.16
C MET A 119 -9.52 -7.28 11.29
N LYS A 120 -10.41 -7.60 12.24
CA LYS A 120 -10.15 -8.58 13.31
C LYS A 120 -9.87 -9.99 12.79
N ALA A 121 -10.33 -10.33 11.58
CA ALA A 121 -10.05 -11.61 10.96
C ALA A 121 -8.56 -11.81 10.60
N PHE A 122 -7.75 -10.75 10.65
CA PHE A 122 -6.33 -10.76 10.28
C PHE A 122 -5.37 -10.58 11.47
N PHE A 123 -5.91 -10.51 12.70
CA PHE A 123 -5.10 -10.31 13.92
C PHE A 123 -5.26 -11.41 14.96
#